data_2c1e600cbd7f411ccfa395f960dda103
#
_entry.id   2c1e600cbd7f411ccfa395f960dda103
#
_cell.length_a   1.000
_cell.length_b   1.000
_cell.length_c   1.000
_cell.angle_alpha   90.00
_cell.angle_beta   90.00
_cell.angle_gamma   90.00
#
_symmetry.space_group_name_H-M   'P 1'
#
loop_
_entity.id
_entity.type
_entity.pdbx_description
1 polymer ?
#
loop_
_entity_poly.entity_id
_entity_poly.type
_entity_poly.pdbx_seq_one_letter_code
_entity_poly.pdbx_strand_id
1 'polypeptide(L)'
;MKKILTYFIFAVFALSACVDNDLPYPIVVPNITSVIVDEAEKIDIDYDRRTVTIYLPESVDIRNVAIRSVKIDKEIARTSIELAGVHDLSKPLKFTITTYDDYEWTIVGVRKIARYFTVQGQMGSSVIDVNNRRAVAMVGKNAIVSNLKVTSLKLGPEGKTTYSRNIEDLKDFTH
;
A
#
# COMPACT_ATOMS: atom_id res chain seq x y z
N MET A 1 -8.45 -24.40 -73.37
CA MET A 1 -8.93 -23.30 -72.46
C MET A 1 -9.70 -23.78 -71.24
N LYS A 2 -10.58 -24.79 -71.32
CA LYS A 2 -11.36 -25.29 -70.15
C LYS A 2 -10.45 -25.82 -68.99
N LYS A 3 -9.37 -26.55 -69.29
CA LYS A 3 -8.47 -27.11 -68.27
C LYS A 3 -7.66 -26.05 -67.49
N ILE A 4 -7.28 -24.98 -68.14
CA ILE A 4 -6.54 -23.87 -67.52
C ILE A 4 -7.43 -23.09 -66.54
N LEU A 5 -8.70 -22.92 -66.90
CA LEU A 5 -9.67 -22.24 -66.05
C LEU A 5 -9.95 -23.04 -64.75
N THR A 6 -10.00 -24.39 -64.88
CA THR A 6 -10.21 -25.27 -63.71
C THR A 6 -9.04 -25.19 -62.68
N TYR A 7 -7.80 -25.15 -63.16
CA TYR A 7 -6.63 -24.99 -62.29
C TYR A 7 -6.56 -23.61 -61.64
N PHE A 8 -7.01 -22.57 -62.35
CA PHE A 8 -7.05 -21.24 -61.80
C PHE A 8 -8.08 -21.10 -60.67
N ILE A 9 -9.26 -21.71 -60.79
CA ILE A 9 -10.30 -21.75 -59.77
C ILE A 9 -9.81 -22.52 -58.54
N PHE A 10 -9.09 -23.63 -58.71
CA PHE A 10 -8.55 -24.42 -57.61
C PHE A 10 -7.43 -23.69 -56.87
N ALA A 11 -6.58 -22.91 -57.56
CA ALA A 11 -5.53 -22.09 -56.96
C ALA A 11 -6.09 -20.92 -56.15
N VAL A 12 -7.21 -20.31 -56.54
CA VAL A 12 -7.87 -19.24 -55.82
C VAL A 12 -8.50 -19.76 -54.52
N PHE A 13 -9.06 -20.98 -54.50
CA PHE A 13 -9.58 -21.58 -53.27
C PHE A 13 -8.49 -22.00 -52.26
N ALA A 14 -7.28 -22.29 -52.72
CA ALA A 14 -6.17 -22.63 -51.84
C ALA A 14 -5.57 -21.42 -51.12
N LEU A 15 -5.79 -20.21 -51.64
CA LEU A 15 -5.28 -18.96 -51.01
C LEU A 15 -6.23 -18.37 -49.95
N SER A 16 -7.46 -18.88 -49.85
CA SER A 16 -8.42 -18.40 -48.83
C SER A 16 -8.40 -19.18 -47.51
N ALA A 17 -7.44 -20.11 -47.35
CA ALA A 17 -7.21 -20.80 -46.08
C ALA A 17 -6.22 -20.04 -45.17
N CYS A 18 -6.33 -18.73 -45.08
CA CYS A 18 -5.91 -18.05 -43.88
C CYS A 18 -6.95 -18.39 -42.80
N VAL A 19 -6.70 -19.44 -42.06
CA VAL A 19 -7.38 -19.67 -40.80
C VAL A 19 -6.89 -18.55 -39.88
N ASP A 20 -7.70 -17.53 -39.74
CA ASP A 20 -7.57 -16.61 -38.61
C ASP A 20 -7.71 -17.49 -37.36
N ASN A 21 -6.59 -17.71 -36.70
CA ASN A 21 -6.55 -18.44 -35.43
C ASN A 21 -7.05 -17.49 -34.33
N ASP A 22 -8.28 -17.00 -34.49
CA ASP A 22 -9.01 -16.21 -33.50
C ASP A 22 -9.49 -17.07 -32.32
N LEU A 23 -8.66 -18.01 -31.88
CA LEU A 23 -8.87 -18.64 -30.62
C LEU A 23 -8.50 -17.58 -29.57
N PRO A 24 -9.47 -17.09 -28.76
CA PRO A 24 -9.17 -16.15 -27.72
C PRO A 24 -8.12 -16.78 -26.79
N TYR A 25 -7.08 -16.02 -26.47
CA TYR A 25 -6.10 -16.46 -25.50
C TYR A 25 -6.82 -16.88 -24.20
N PRO A 26 -6.39 -17.96 -23.55
CA PRO A 26 -7.02 -18.39 -22.32
C PRO A 26 -6.92 -17.26 -21.30
N ILE A 27 -8.02 -16.95 -20.64
CA ILE A 27 -8.03 -15.99 -19.53
C ILE A 27 -7.26 -16.61 -18.37
N VAL A 28 -6.05 -16.12 -18.11
CA VAL A 28 -5.18 -16.60 -17.04
C VAL A 28 -4.92 -15.46 -16.08
N VAL A 29 -5.73 -15.37 -15.02
CA VAL A 29 -5.61 -14.36 -14.00
C VAL A 29 -4.47 -14.74 -13.04
N PRO A 30 -3.39 -13.93 -12.96
CA PRO A 30 -2.30 -14.17 -12.02
C PRO A 30 -2.65 -13.62 -10.63
N ASN A 31 -2.30 -14.37 -9.58
CA ASN A 31 -2.47 -13.94 -8.20
C ASN A 31 -1.15 -13.97 -7.46
N ILE A 32 -0.93 -12.99 -6.60
CA ILE A 32 0.15 -12.99 -5.63
C ILE A 32 -0.25 -13.92 -4.48
N THR A 33 0.50 -14.99 -4.28
CA THR A 33 0.20 -16.01 -3.26
C THR A 33 0.96 -15.81 -1.96
N SER A 34 2.12 -15.14 -2.03
CA SER A 34 2.94 -14.89 -0.85
C SER A 34 3.82 -13.66 -1.08
N VAL A 35 3.98 -12.89 -0.04
CA VAL A 35 4.94 -11.78 0.02
C VAL A 35 5.72 -11.92 1.33
N ILE A 36 7.05 -11.81 1.25
CA ILE A 36 7.94 -11.83 2.41
C ILE A 36 8.61 -10.47 2.50
N VAL A 37 8.42 -9.81 3.62
CA VAL A 37 8.94 -8.45 3.88
C VAL A 37 9.66 -8.46 5.23
N ASP A 38 10.80 -7.80 5.29
CA ASP A 38 11.52 -7.64 6.54
C ASP A 38 10.73 -6.77 7.52
N GLU A 39 10.72 -7.18 8.77
CA GLU A 39 10.09 -6.45 9.87
C GLU A 39 8.59 -6.14 9.69
N ALA A 40 7.88 -6.79 8.77
CA ALA A 40 6.43 -6.63 8.66
C ALA A 40 5.70 -7.31 9.83
N GLU A 41 4.76 -6.60 10.45
CA GLU A 41 3.88 -7.17 11.50
C GLU A 41 2.81 -8.08 10.91
N LYS A 42 2.28 -7.69 9.74
CA LYS A 42 1.21 -8.40 9.05
C LYS A 42 1.22 -8.04 7.57
N ILE A 43 0.81 -9.00 6.75
CA ILE A 43 0.60 -8.79 5.31
C ILE A 43 -0.78 -9.33 4.98
N ASP A 44 -1.62 -8.51 4.35
CA ASP A 44 -2.93 -8.87 3.82
C ASP A 44 -2.91 -8.81 2.30
N ILE A 45 -3.44 -9.83 1.64
CA ILE A 45 -3.57 -9.91 0.19
C ILE A 45 -5.05 -9.92 -0.16
N ASP A 46 -5.51 -8.87 -0.83
CA ASP A 46 -6.87 -8.72 -1.34
C ASP A 46 -6.85 -9.03 -2.84
N TYR A 47 -7.38 -10.19 -3.20
CA TYR A 47 -7.42 -10.66 -4.59
C TYR A 47 -8.41 -9.89 -5.45
N ASP A 48 -9.53 -9.46 -4.87
CA ASP A 48 -10.60 -8.75 -5.60
C ASP A 48 -10.12 -7.36 -6.01
N ARG A 49 -9.40 -6.69 -5.09
CA ARG A 49 -8.82 -5.36 -5.33
C ARG A 49 -7.41 -5.41 -5.90
N ARG A 50 -6.83 -6.61 -6.00
CA ARG A 50 -5.42 -6.82 -6.41
C ARG A 50 -4.47 -5.93 -5.61
N THR A 51 -4.62 -5.96 -4.30
CA THR A 51 -3.87 -5.09 -3.40
C THR A 51 -3.19 -5.91 -2.30
N VAL A 52 -1.91 -5.65 -2.11
CA VAL A 52 -1.14 -6.18 -0.98
C VAL A 52 -0.96 -5.06 0.04
N THR A 53 -1.45 -5.25 1.26
CA THR A 53 -1.26 -4.30 2.36
C THR A 53 -0.22 -4.83 3.32
N ILE A 54 0.87 -4.09 3.50
CA ILE A 54 1.98 -4.42 4.39
C ILE A 54 1.88 -3.53 5.62
N TYR A 55 1.65 -4.15 6.79
CA TYR A 55 1.62 -3.45 8.07
C TYR A 55 3.01 -3.46 8.69
N LEU A 56 3.53 -2.28 8.94
CA LEU A 56 4.88 -2.05 9.43
C LEU A 56 4.84 -1.50 10.86
N PRO A 57 5.77 -1.92 11.74
CA PRO A 57 5.94 -1.31 13.04
C PRO A 57 6.41 0.13 12.93
N GLU A 58 6.24 0.88 14.01
CA GLU A 58 6.56 2.30 14.07
C GLU A 58 8.06 2.59 13.84
N SER A 59 8.93 1.64 14.20
CA SER A 59 10.40 1.74 14.06
C SER A 59 10.87 1.73 12.60
N VAL A 60 10.13 1.05 11.71
CA VAL A 60 10.52 0.86 10.30
C VAL A 60 10.34 2.14 9.51
N ASP A 61 11.33 2.44 8.66
CA ASP A 61 11.19 3.53 7.69
C ASP A 61 10.42 3.06 6.46
N ILE A 62 9.18 3.52 6.33
CA ILE A 62 8.28 3.20 5.22
C ILE A 62 8.85 3.55 3.83
N ARG A 63 9.90 4.39 3.77
CA ARG A 63 10.59 4.74 2.52
C ARG A 63 11.67 3.74 2.12
N ASN A 64 12.01 2.82 3.03
CA ASN A 64 13.08 1.85 2.82
C ASN A 64 12.62 0.46 3.27
N VAL A 65 11.55 -0.06 2.66
CA VAL A 65 10.97 -1.36 3.01
C VAL A 65 11.60 -2.44 2.15
N ALA A 66 12.25 -3.42 2.77
CA ALA A 66 12.89 -4.54 2.06
C ALA A 66 11.88 -5.66 1.82
N ILE A 67 11.45 -5.82 0.57
CA ILE A 67 10.66 -6.96 0.10
C ILE A 67 11.64 -8.06 -0.30
N ARG A 68 11.62 -9.20 0.40
CA ARG A 68 12.53 -10.33 0.14
C ARG A 68 12.09 -11.14 -1.06
N SER A 69 10.79 -11.42 -1.16
CA SER A 69 10.23 -12.19 -2.27
C SER A 69 8.75 -11.96 -2.44
N VAL A 70 8.29 -12.09 -3.67
CA VAL A 70 6.89 -12.13 -4.06
C VAL A 70 6.68 -13.38 -4.90
N LYS A 71 5.70 -14.22 -4.54
CA LYS A 71 5.34 -15.41 -5.30
C LYS A 71 4.04 -15.18 -6.05
N ILE A 72 4.05 -15.52 -7.33
CA ILE A 72 2.89 -15.48 -8.21
C ILE A 72 2.52 -16.92 -8.60
N ASP A 73 1.24 -17.22 -8.67
CA ASP A 73 0.71 -18.57 -8.92
C ASP A 73 0.88 -19.06 -10.37
N LYS A 74 1.27 -18.19 -11.29
CA LYS A 74 1.44 -18.51 -12.72
C LYS A 74 2.90 -18.37 -13.16
N GLU A 75 3.49 -19.46 -13.64
CA GLU A 75 4.89 -19.47 -14.11
C GLU A 75 5.13 -18.57 -15.33
N ILE A 76 4.10 -18.36 -16.16
CA ILE A 76 4.18 -17.49 -17.33
C ILE A 76 4.12 -16.00 -16.99
N ALA A 77 3.77 -15.67 -15.74
CA ALA A 77 3.59 -14.28 -15.31
C ALA A 77 4.91 -13.50 -15.34
N ARG A 78 4.82 -12.26 -15.80
CA ARG A 78 5.91 -11.27 -15.79
C ARG A 78 5.44 -10.03 -15.05
N THR A 79 6.33 -9.41 -14.30
CA THR A 79 6.05 -8.16 -13.60
C THR A 79 6.71 -6.98 -14.32
N SER A 80 6.02 -5.83 -14.35
CA SER A 80 6.53 -4.62 -14.98
C SER A 80 7.73 -3.99 -14.24
N ILE A 81 7.91 -4.36 -12.97
CA ILE A 81 9.03 -3.92 -12.11
C ILE A 81 9.60 -5.11 -11.36
N GLU A 82 10.81 -5.01 -10.88
CA GLU A 82 11.34 -5.96 -9.89
C GLU A 82 10.67 -5.71 -8.55
N LEU A 83 10.03 -6.74 -7.99
CA LEU A 83 9.29 -6.64 -6.72
C LEU A 83 10.16 -6.97 -5.50
N ALA A 84 11.22 -7.78 -5.69
CA ALA A 84 12.22 -8.01 -4.65
C ALA A 84 13.17 -6.82 -4.58
N GLY A 85 13.52 -6.38 -3.37
CA GLY A 85 14.41 -5.25 -3.16
C GLY A 85 13.86 -4.23 -2.17
N VAL A 86 14.48 -3.04 -2.13
CA VAL A 86 14.07 -1.96 -1.24
C VAL A 86 13.15 -1.00 -1.98
N HIS A 87 11.98 -0.75 -1.40
CA HIS A 87 10.94 0.09 -1.98
C HIS A 87 10.48 1.20 -1.03
N ASP A 88 10.15 2.35 -1.61
CA ASP A 88 9.45 3.43 -0.91
C ASP A 88 7.93 3.17 -0.95
N LEU A 89 7.38 2.75 0.19
CA LEU A 89 5.95 2.50 0.38
C LEU A 89 5.22 3.67 1.05
N SER A 90 5.82 4.86 1.11
CA SER A 90 5.13 6.08 1.57
C SER A 90 3.99 6.51 0.65
N LYS A 91 4.02 5.98 -0.59
CA LYS A 91 2.94 6.04 -1.58
C LYS A 91 2.64 4.63 -2.08
N PRO A 92 1.42 4.36 -2.56
CA PRO A 92 1.10 3.08 -3.18
C PRO A 92 2.04 2.76 -4.35
N LEU A 93 2.67 1.60 -4.31
CA LEU A 93 3.52 1.07 -5.38
C LEU A 93 2.62 0.30 -6.36
N LYS A 94 2.42 0.87 -7.55
CA LYS A 94 1.62 0.27 -8.62
C LYS A 94 2.52 -0.45 -9.61
N PHE A 95 2.08 -1.61 -10.08
CA PHE A 95 2.75 -2.41 -11.09
C PHE A 95 1.76 -3.31 -11.81
N THR A 96 2.20 -3.87 -12.93
CA THR A 96 1.42 -4.78 -13.76
C THR A 96 2.00 -6.18 -13.68
N ILE A 97 1.14 -7.17 -13.56
CA ILE A 97 1.47 -8.57 -13.79
C ILE A 97 0.85 -8.96 -15.12
N THR A 98 1.68 -9.32 -16.09
CA THR A 98 1.28 -9.71 -17.44
C THR A 98 1.33 -11.23 -17.57
N THR A 99 0.27 -11.81 -18.08
CA THR A 99 0.21 -13.18 -18.60
C THR A 99 -0.09 -13.13 -20.10
N TYR A 100 -1.31 -13.42 -20.52
CA TYR A 100 -1.83 -13.08 -21.86
C TYR A 100 -2.43 -11.67 -21.87
N ASP A 101 -2.95 -11.22 -20.70
CA ASP A 101 -3.49 -9.89 -20.44
C ASP A 101 -2.72 -9.22 -19.30
N ASP A 102 -2.94 -7.92 -19.15
CA ASP A 102 -2.34 -7.08 -18.12
C ASP A 102 -3.25 -6.93 -16.91
N TYR A 103 -2.69 -7.15 -15.73
CA TYR A 103 -3.39 -7.07 -14.45
C TYR A 103 -2.68 -6.09 -13.52
N GLU A 104 -3.31 -4.95 -13.25
CA GLU A 104 -2.78 -3.96 -12.31
C GLU A 104 -2.85 -4.49 -10.88
N TRP A 105 -1.73 -4.40 -10.16
CA TRP A 105 -1.60 -4.68 -8.75
C TRP A 105 -1.01 -3.49 -8.01
N THR A 106 -1.31 -3.40 -6.71
CA THR A 106 -0.83 -2.31 -5.87
C THR A 106 -0.29 -2.86 -4.56
N ILE A 107 0.89 -2.41 -4.13
CA ILE A 107 1.41 -2.64 -2.78
C ILE A 107 1.25 -1.36 -1.97
N VAL A 108 0.67 -1.47 -0.77
CA VAL A 108 0.43 -0.35 0.15
C VAL A 108 1.14 -0.61 1.46
N GLY A 109 2.01 0.28 1.87
CA GLY A 109 2.61 0.29 3.19
C GLY A 109 1.72 1.03 4.19
N VAL A 110 1.44 0.41 5.33
CA VAL A 110 0.68 1.01 6.43
C VAL A 110 1.52 0.99 7.69
N ARG A 111 1.83 2.17 8.21
CA ARG A 111 2.54 2.32 9.49
C ARG A 111 1.66 3.05 10.49
N LYS A 112 1.23 2.33 11.53
CA LYS A 112 0.43 2.91 12.61
C LYS A 112 1.38 3.52 13.64
N ILE A 113 1.28 4.83 13.83
CA ILE A 113 2.01 5.56 14.86
C ILE A 113 1.06 5.77 16.02
N ALA A 114 1.38 5.18 17.18
CA ALA A 114 0.63 5.44 18.40
C ALA A 114 0.90 6.88 18.84
N ARG A 115 -0.16 7.67 19.00
CA ARG A 115 -0.10 9.06 19.47
C ARG A 115 -0.97 9.22 20.68
N TYR A 116 -0.48 9.95 21.64
CA TYR A 116 -1.25 10.29 22.84
C TYR A 116 -0.82 11.65 23.38
N PHE A 117 -1.77 12.29 24.04
CA PHE A 117 -1.58 13.52 24.80
C PHE A 117 -2.47 13.43 26.03
N THR A 118 -1.89 13.46 27.21
CA THR A 118 -2.65 13.38 28.45
C THR A 118 -2.24 14.47 29.41
N VAL A 119 -3.24 15.00 30.10
CA VAL A 119 -3.05 16.05 31.12
C VAL A 119 -3.67 15.62 32.44
N GLN A 120 -3.21 16.19 33.53
CA GLN A 120 -3.77 15.91 34.84
C GLN A 120 -5.25 16.31 34.89
N GLY A 121 -6.08 15.42 35.45
CA GLY A 121 -7.54 15.65 35.53
C GLY A 121 -8.29 15.52 34.18
N GLN A 122 -7.67 14.89 33.17
CA GLN A 122 -8.31 14.63 31.88
C GLN A 122 -9.51 13.73 32.03
N MET A 123 -10.54 14.03 31.25
CA MET A 123 -11.78 13.24 31.11
C MET A 123 -11.81 12.58 29.75
N GLY A 124 -11.69 11.24 29.72
CA GLY A 124 -11.66 10.46 28.47
C GLY A 124 -10.33 10.56 27.72
N SER A 125 -10.31 10.10 26.47
CA SER A 125 -9.12 10.12 25.62
C SER A 125 -8.98 11.46 24.89
N SER A 126 -7.76 11.90 24.66
CA SER A 126 -7.50 13.06 23.80
C SER A 126 -7.75 12.73 22.32
N VAL A 127 -8.12 13.76 21.56
CA VAL A 127 -8.22 13.71 20.10
C VAL A 127 -6.98 14.34 19.49
N ILE A 128 -6.26 13.59 18.65
CA ILE A 128 -5.06 14.08 17.98
C ILE A 128 -5.33 14.16 16.47
N ASP A 129 -5.44 15.39 15.99
CA ASP A 129 -5.57 15.71 14.58
C ASP A 129 -4.20 16.06 14.00
N VAL A 130 -3.61 15.10 13.28
CA VAL A 130 -2.28 15.25 12.69
C VAL A 130 -2.28 16.26 11.55
N ASN A 131 -3.35 16.30 10.77
CA ASN A 131 -3.46 17.18 9.60
C ASN A 131 -3.51 18.64 10.00
N ASN A 132 -4.30 18.95 11.04
CA ASN A 132 -4.41 20.31 11.60
C ASN A 132 -3.39 20.59 12.71
N ARG A 133 -2.48 19.63 13.00
CA ARG A 133 -1.43 19.75 14.03
C ARG A 133 -2.03 20.12 15.40
N ARG A 134 -3.14 19.52 15.75
CA ARG A 134 -3.89 19.85 16.95
C ARG A 134 -4.07 18.63 17.84
N ALA A 135 -3.83 18.78 19.14
CA ALA A 135 -4.18 17.81 20.15
C ALA A 135 -5.19 18.46 21.13
N VAL A 136 -6.29 17.79 21.41
CA VAL A 136 -7.37 18.28 22.27
C VAL A 136 -7.59 17.28 23.39
N ALA A 137 -7.50 17.72 24.63
CA ALA A 137 -7.88 16.98 25.81
C ALA A 137 -9.05 17.68 26.52
N MET A 138 -10.03 16.90 26.97
CA MET A 138 -11.12 17.42 27.80
C MET A 138 -10.75 17.33 29.28
N VAL A 139 -10.95 18.40 30.03
CA VAL A 139 -10.73 18.46 31.47
C VAL A 139 -12.01 18.85 32.20
N GLY A 140 -12.08 18.53 33.48
CA GLY A 140 -13.22 18.90 34.33
C GLY A 140 -13.37 20.41 34.46
N LYS A 141 -14.61 20.88 34.68
CA LYS A 141 -14.96 22.31 34.80
C LYS A 141 -14.15 23.10 35.84
N ASN A 142 -13.58 22.42 36.81
CA ASN A 142 -12.77 23.04 37.88
C ASN A 142 -11.27 22.99 37.58
N ALA A 143 -10.84 22.53 36.38
CA ALA A 143 -9.45 22.48 36.02
C ALA A 143 -8.89 23.91 35.78
N ILE A 144 -7.71 24.18 36.29
CA ILE A 144 -7.02 25.44 36.06
C ILE A 144 -6.19 25.29 34.80
N VAL A 145 -6.74 25.74 33.67
CA VAL A 145 -6.14 25.56 32.32
C VAL A 145 -4.82 26.34 32.15
N SER A 146 -4.57 27.37 32.95
CA SER A 146 -3.31 28.09 32.96
C SER A 146 -2.17 27.36 33.72
N ASN A 147 -2.47 26.23 34.37
CA ASN A 147 -1.49 25.45 35.11
C ASN A 147 -1.84 23.94 35.06
N LEU A 148 -2.00 23.41 33.89
CA LEU A 148 -2.26 21.99 33.67
C LEU A 148 -0.94 21.24 33.48
N LYS A 149 -0.73 20.18 34.26
CA LYS A 149 0.43 19.32 34.10
C LYS A 149 0.18 18.32 32.97
N VAL A 150 1.05 18.32 31.95
CA VAL A 150 1.08 17.23 30.94
C VAL A 150 1.67 15.99 31.59
N THR A 151 0.94 14.89 31.56
CA THR A 151 1.34 13.63 32.20
C THR A 151 1.98 12.67 31.21
N SER A 152 1.55 12.70 29.93
CA SER A 152 2.23 11.99 28.86
C SER A 152 2.00 12.63 27.48
N LEU A 153 2.99 12.54 26.61
CA LEU A 153 2.96 13.12 25.28
C LEU A 153 3.76 12.28 24.30
N LYS A 154 3.09 11.86 23.21
CA LYS A 154 3.71 11.25 22.05
C LYS A 154 2.91 11.67 20.80
N LEU A 155 3.46 12.53 19.98
CA LEU A 155 2.78 13.07 18.81
C LEU A 155 3.29 12.49 17.48
N GLY A 156 4.38 11.74 17.51
CA GLY A 156 4.99 11.13 16.32
C GLY A 156 5.84 9.91 16.66
N PRO A 157 6.61 9.41 15.69
CA PRO A 157 7.44 8.22 15.85
C PRO A 157 8.44 8.39 16.98
N GLU A 158 8.61 7.33 17.78
CA GLU A 158 9.58 7.30 18.87
C GLU A 158 11.01 7.49 18.34
N GLY A 159 11.82 8.25 19.05
CA GLY A 159 13.21 8.56 18.67
C GLY A 159 13.36 9.47 17.43
N LYS A 160 12.27 9.79 16.72
CA LYS A 160 12.30 10.66 15.52
C LYS A 160 11.51 11.95 15.71
N THR A 161 10.81 12.08 16.85
CA THR A 161 9.99 13.27 17.15
C THR A 161 10.72 14.15 18.14
N THR A 162 10.90 15.42 17.78
CA THR A 162 11.44 16.46 18.66
C THR A 162 10.35 17.46 19.03
N TYR A 163 10.40 17.99 20.22
CA TYR A 163 9.49 19.01 20.72
C TYR A 163 10.24 20.34 20.84
N SER A 164 9.61 21.42 20.43
CA SER A 164 10.19 22.79 20.53
C SER A 164 10.28 23.32 21.97
N ARG A 165 9.55 22.70 22.90
CA ARG A 165 9.54 23.01 24.33
C ARG A 165 9.60 21.72 25.13
N ASN A 166 10.16 21.78 26.33
CA ASN A 166 10.08 20.67 27.26
C ASN A 166 8.64 20.41 27.66
N ILE A 167 8.28 19.16 27.85
CA ILE A 167 6.92 18.76 28.27
C ILE A 167 6.54 19.39 29.61
N GLU A 168 7.52 19.54 30.52
CA GLU A 168 7.33 20.14 31.85
C GLU A 168 6.99 21.64 31.79
N ASP A 169 7.36 22.31 30.69
CA ASP A 169 7.08 23.74 30.49
C ASP A 169 5.72 23.99 29.84
N LEU A 170 5.05 22.91 29.37
CA LEU A 170 3.71 22.96 28.80
C LEU A 170 2.66 22.95 29.90
N LYS A 171 2.34 24.13 30.46
CA LYS A 171 1.40 24.25 31.57
C LYS A 171 0.22 25.16 31.29
N ASP A 172 0.39 26.15 30.42
CA ASP A 172 -0.63 27.15 30.12
C ASP A 172 -1.32 26.83 28.79
N PHE A 173 -2.59 26.51 28.87
CA PHE A 173 -3.49 26.23 27.74
C PHE A 173 -4.65 27.23 27.65
N THR A 174 -4.47 28.43 28.21
CA THR A 174 -5.40 29.55 28.02
C THR A 174 -5.28 30.09 26.61
N HIS A 175 -6.43 30.25 25.93
CA HIS A 175 -6.53 30.81 24.58
C HIS A 175 -7.32 32.11 24.62
#